data_7e22714ba5e9ff4a843d7f81612d969f
#
_entry.id   7e22714ba5e9ff4a843d7f81612d969f
#
_cell.length_a   1.000
_cell.length_b   1.000
_cell.length_c   1.000
_cell.angle_alpha   90.00
_cell.angle_beta   90.00
_cell.angle_gamma   90.00
#
_symmetry.space_group_name_H-M   'P 1'
#
loop_
_entity.id
_entity.type
_entity.pdbx_description
1 polymer ?
#
loop_
_entity_poly.entity_id
_entity_poly.type
_entity_poly.pdbx_seq_one_letter_code
_entity_poly.pdbx_strand_id
1 'polypeptide(L)'
;MIQIKNRLTGVIVLEIETLIGANLSDADLSNANLSDADLSNANLRFTDLRYANISDADLSNADLSNANLRNANLSYANLRGANLRNANLDFSCLHFSCKSRMAKTDRRQRVQLAHHLLSWMKYADNLGDDEKQIFDAVKAYANEFHRPDVEKF
;
A
#
# COMPACT_ATOMS: atom_id res chain seq x y z
N MET A 1 -6.67 -20.67 15.77
CA MET A 1 -7.23 -20.40 14.44
C MET A 1 -7.61 -18.94 14.37
N ILE A 2 -7.08 -18.22 13.37
CA ILE A 2 -7.30 -16.79 13.16
C ILE A 2 -8.49 -16.63 12.22
N GLN A 3 -9.44 -15.77 12.56
CA GLN A 3 -10.58 -15.45 11.70
C GLN A 3 -10.42 -14.04 11.15
N ILE A 4 -10.29 -13.91 9.85
CA ILE A 4 -10.33 -12.63 9.14
C ILE A 4 -11.76 -12.35 8.73
N LYS A 5 -12.27 -11.18 9.10
CA LYS A 5 -13.66 -10.79 8.84
C LYS A 5 -13.73 -9.65 7.84
N ASN A 6 -14.77 -9.66 7.03
CA ASN A 6 -15.15 -8.49 6.26
C ASN A 6 -15.55 -7.35 7.22
N ARG A 7 -14.93 -6.19 7.08
CA ARG A 7 -15.09 -5.06 7.99
C ARG A 7 -16.47 -4.39 7.92
N LEU A 8 -17.21 -4.62 6.83
CA LEU A 8 -18.52 -4.02 6.62
C LEU A 8 -19.66 -4.94 7.09
N THR A 9 -19.52 -6.25 6.86
CA THR A 9 -20.58 -7.23 7.13
C THR A 9 -20.32 -8.09 8.35
N GLY A 10 -19.08 -8.13 8.86
CA GLY A 10 -18.66 -9.00 9.95
C GLY A 10 -18.55 -10.48 9.56
N VAL A 11 -18.83 -10.84 8.30
CA VAL A 11 -18.73 -12.23 7.82
C VAL A 11 -17.26 -12.65 7.77
N ILE A 12 -16.99 -13.88 8.19
CA ILE A 12 -15.65 -14.48 8.11
C ILE A 12 -15.33 -14.73 6.63
N VAL A 13 -14.21 -14.17 6.16
CA VAL A 13 -13.71 -14.35 4.78
C VAL A 13 -12.53 -15.31 4.71
N LEU A 14 -11.85 -15.53 5.82
CA LEU A 14 -10.73 -16.46 5.92
C LEU A 14 -10.61 -17.02 7.35
N GLU A 15 -10.37 -18.33 7.45
CA GLU A 15 -9.95 -18.99 8.68
C GLU A 15 -8.61 -19.69 8.44
N ILE A 16 -7.61 -19.40 9.25
CA ILE A 16 -6.25 -19.93 9.08
C ILE A 16 -5.55 -20.07 10.45
N GLU A 17 -4.61 -20.96 10.57
CA GLU A 17 -3.86 -21.16 11.82
C GLU A 17 -2.85 -20.03 12.06
N THR A 18 -2.17 -19.60 11.01
CA THR A 18 -1.21 -18.48 11.04
C THR A 18 -1.25 -17.71 9.75
N LEU A 19 -1.02 -16.41 9.82
CA LEU A 19 -0.83 -15.56 8.67
C LEU A 19 0.66 -15.39 8.30
N ILE A 20 1.55 -15.67 9.24
CA ILE A 20 3.00 -15.61 9.01
C ILE A 20 3.38 -16.65 7.97
N GLY A 21 3.97 -16.23 6.86
CA GLY A 21 4.36 -17.11 5.76
C GLY A 21 3.20 -17.80 5.04
N ALA A 22 1.97 -17.39 5.31
CA ALA A 22 0.79 -18.02 4.71
C ALA A 22 0.76 -17.86 3.19
N ASN A 23 0.26 -18.89 2.49
CA ASN A 23 -0.05 -18.77 1.08
C ASN A 23 -1.48 -18.27 0.89
N LEU A 24 -1.61 -17.01 0.55
CA LEU A 24 -2.87 -16.29 0.30
C LEU A 24 -2.95 -15.81 -1.16
N SER A 25 -2.16 -16.42 -2.05
CA SER A 25 -2.19 -16.04 -3.47
C SER A 25 -3.58 -16.26 -4.05
N ASP A 26 -3.98 -15.34 -4.93
CA ASP A 26 -5.28 -15.35 -5.61
C ASP A 26 -6.51 -15.26 -4.68
N ALA A 27 -6.32 -15.07 -3.37
CA ALA A 27 -7.43 -14.96 -2.43
C ALA A 27 -8.24 -13.67 -2.62
N ASP A 28 -9.54 -13.73 -2.39
CA ASP A 28 -10.39 -12.55 -2.26
C ASP A 28 -10.45 -12.12 -0.77
N LEU A 29 -9.66 -11.10 -0.45
CA LEU A 29 -9.62 -10.44 0.85
C LEU A 29 -10.16 -8.99 0.75
N SER A 30 -11.01 -8.74 -0.24
CA SER A 30 -11.63 -7.44 -0.40
C SER A 30 -12.49 -7.08 0.83
N ASN A 31 -12.36 -5.84 1.29
CA ASN A 31 -12.97 -5.35 2.53
C ASN A 31 -12.57 -6.13 3.80
N ALA A 32 -11.53 -6.96 3.78
CA ALA A 32 -11.06 -7.67 4.96
C ALA A 32 -10.54 -6.71 6.03
N ASN A 33 -10.71 -7.09 7.29
CA ASN A 33 -10.02 -6.45 8.40
C ASN A 33 -8.76 -7.24 8.75
N LEU A 34 -7.62 -6.68 8.37
CA LEU A 34 -6.27 -7.20 8.60
C LEU A 34 -5.44 -6.20 9.44
N SER A 35 -6.12 -5.30 10.18
CA SER A 35 -5.40 -4.36 11.05
C SER A 35 -4.61 -5.13 12.11
N ASP A 36 -3.40 -4.65 12.38
CA ASP A 36 -2.47 -5.24 13.34
C ASP A 36 -2.05 -6.70 13.03
N ALA A 37 -2.41 -7.25 11.86
CA ALA A 37 -2.11 -8.62 11.49
C ALA A 37 -0.61 -8.81 11.21
N ASP A 38 -0.04 -9.93 11.64
CA ASP A 38 1.30 -10.36 11.23
C ASP A 38 1.20 -11.19 9.95
N LEU A 39 1.46 -10.54 8.81
CA LEU A 39 1.51 -11.09 7.46
C LEU A 39 2.96 -11.20 6.96
N SER A 40 3.92 -11.20 7.88
CA SER A 40 5.32 -11.28 7.51
C SER A 40 5.62 -12.55 6.70
N ASN A 41 6.41 -12.39 5.64
CA ASN A 41 6.76 -13.46 4.69
C ASN A 41 5.56 -14.10 3.94
N ALA A 42 4.35 -13.58 4.05
CA ALA A 42 3.18 -14.14 3.38
C ALA A 42 3.28 -13.98 1.85
N ASN A 43 2.74 -14.97 1.14
CA ASN A 43 2.53 -14.90 -0.30
C ASN A 43 1.13 -14.32 -0.57
N LEU A 44 1.08 -13.06 -0.98
CA LEU A 44 -0.13 -12.30 -1.29
C LEU A 44 -0.18 -11.94 -2.79
N ARG A 45 0.43 -12.75 -3.64
CA ARG A 45 0.45 -12.52 -5.10
C ARG A 45 -0.95 -12.64 -5.67
N PHE A 46 -1.31 -11.67 -6.54
CA PHE A 46 -2.61 -11.62 -7.20
C PHE A 46 -3.83 -11.54 -6.25
N THR A 47 -3.60 -11.33 -4.96
CA THR A 47 -4.67 -11.21 -3.95
C THR A 47 -5.50 -9.95 -4.21
N ASP A 48 -6.80 -10.05 -4.09
CA ASP A 48 -7.69 -8.90 -4.07
C ASP A 48 -7.79 -8.33 -2.64
N LEU A 49 -7.17 -7.19 -2.41
CA LEU A 49 -7.15 -6.47 -1.14
C LEU A 49 -7.86 -5.12 -1.24
N ARG A 50 -8.74 -4.95 -2.23
CA ARG A 50 -9.47 -3.69 -2.39
C ARG A 50 -10.28 -3.36 -1.15
N TYR A 51 -10.16 -2.10 -0.71
CA TYR A 51 -10.85 -1.59 0.48
C TYR A 51 -10.50 -2.34 1.78
N ALA A 52 -9.50 -3.20 1.81
CA ALA A 52 -9.07 -3.88 3.02
C ALA A 52 -8.47 -2.87 4.02
N ASN A 53 -8.67 -3.12 5.29
CA ASN A 53 -7.96 -2.42 6.35
C ASN A 53 -6.72 -3.23 6.74
N ILE A 54 -5.54 -2.71 6.39
CA ILE A 54 -4.23 -3.33 6.63
C ILE A 54 -3.38 -2.38 7.49
N SER A 55 -4.04 -1.48 8.24
CA SER A 55 -3.33 -0.52 9.09
C SER A 55 -2.55 -1.25 10.18
N ASP A 56 -1.36 -0.75 10.48
CA ASP A 56 -0.47 -1.27 11.52
C ASP A 56 0.00 -2.73 11.32
N ALA A 57 -0.36 -3.37 10.19
CA ALA A 57 0.02 -4.75 9.89
C ALA A 57 1.53 -4.89 9.61
N ASP A 58 2.08 -6.05 9.96
CA ASP A 58 3.44 -6.43 9.54
C ASP A 58 3.38 -7.19 8.21
N LEU A 59 3.81 -6.54 7.14
CA LEU A 59 3.97 -7.08 5.79
C LEU A 59 5.46 -7.27 5.43
N SER A 60 6.33 -7.34 6.43
CA SER A 60 7.76 -7.45 6.16
C SER A 60 8.08 -8.71 5.35
N ASN A 61 8.83 -8.52 4.26
CA ASN A 61 9.19 -9.55 3.28
C ASN A 61 8.00 -10.26 2.59
N ALA A 62 6.77 -9.78 2.73
CA ALA A 62 5.61 -10.34 2.03
C ALA A 62 5.72 -10.12 0.51
N ASP A 63 5.20 -11.07 -0.27
CA ASP A 63 5.09 -10.91 -1.73
C ASP A 63 3.67 -10.46 -2.11
N LEU A 64 3.53 -9.16 -2.38
CA LEU A 64 2.30 -8.49 -2.85
C LEU A 64 2.33 -8.24 -4.35
N SER A 65 3.19 -8.93 -5.10
CA SER A 65 3.30 -8.68 -6.53
C SER A 65 1.98 -9.00 -7.25
N ASN A 66 1.57 -8.07 -8.12
CA ASN A 66 0.30 -8.09 -8.84
C ASN A 66 -0.97 -8.05 -7.93
N ALA A 67 -0.85 -7.80 -6.65
CA ALA A 67 -2.00 -7.65 -5.75
C ALA A 67 -2.79 -6.38 -6.08
N ASN A 68 -4.11 -6.43 -5.85
CA ASN A 68 -4.97 -5.27 -6.01
C ASN A 68 -5.25 -4.61 -4.65
N LEU A 69 -4.53 -3.53 -4.37
CA LEU A 69 -4.60 -2.76 -3.12
C LEU A 69 -5.40 -1.45 -3.28
N ARG A 70 -6.20 -1.34 -4.34
CA ARG A 70 -6.96 -0.12 -4.59
C ARG A 70 -7.88 0.23 -3.41
N ASN A 71 -7.79 1.49 -2.92
CA ASN A 71 -8.51 1.98 -1.75
C ASN A 71 -8.21 1.22 -0.44
N ALA A 72 -7.15 0.42 -0.36
CA ALA A 72 -6.75 -0.22 0.88
C ALA A 72 -6.15 0.80 1.86
N ASN A 73 -6.37 0.59 3.14
CA ASN A 73 -5.71 1.36 4.19
C ASN A 73 -4.43 0.64 4.64
N LEU A 74 -3.28 1.17 4.27
CA LEU A 74 -1.94 0.70 4.64
C LEU A 74 -1.25 1.64 5.62
N SER A 75 -2.02 2.46 6.35
CA SER A 75 -1.46 3.40 7.32
C SER A 75 -0.63 2.65 8.36
N TYR A 76 0.61 3.11 8.58
CA TYR A 76 1.56 2.55 9.54
C TYR A 76 1.97 1.09 9.30
N ALA A 77 1.56 0.45 8.21
CA ALA A 77 1.97 -0.91 7.87
C ALA A 77 3.51 -1.00 7.68
N ASN A 78 4.09 -2.10 8.16
CA ASN A 78 5.50 -2.40 7.97
C ASN A 78 5.71 -3.10 6.63
N LEU A 79 6.15 -2.38 5.62
CA LEU A 79 6.44 -2.91 4.26
C LEU A 79 7.94 -3.21 4.04
N ARG A 80 8.72 -3.39 5.09
CA ARG A 80 10.17 -3.61 4.95
C ARG A 80 10.44 -4.89 4.14
N GLY A 81 11.13 -4.75 3.01
CA GLY A 81 11.46 -5.88 2.13
C GLY A 81 10.28 -6.45 1.33
N ALA A 82 9.07 -5.95 1.52
CA ALA A 82 7.90 -6.39 0.77
C ALA A 82 8.08 -6.17 -0.74
N ASN A 83 7.54 -7.10 -1.54
CA ASN A 83 7.55 -7.02 -2.99
C ASN A 83 6.20 -6.49 -3.49
N LEU A 84 6.15 -5.24 -3.92
CA LEU A 84 4.94 -4.57 -4.43
C LEU A 84 4.91 -4.47 -5.96
N ARG A 85 5.78 -5.18 -6.70
CA ARG A 85 5.86 -5.05 -8.16
C ARG A 85 4.51 -5.33 -8.82
N ASN A 86 4.11 -4.43 -9.72
CA ASN A 86 2.82 -4.47 -10.42
C ASN A 86 1.58 -4.45 -9.50
N ALA A 87 1.71 -4.26 -8.20
CA ALA A 87 0.55 -4.09 -7.33
C ALA A 87 -0.20 -2.79 -7.68
N ASN A 88 -1.52 -2.84 -7.64
CA ASN A 88 -2.34 -1.65 -7.82
C ASN A 88 -2.55 -0.94 -6.49
N LEU A 89 -1.92 0.21 -6.31
CA LEU A 89 -1.98 1.06 -5.11
C LEU A 89 -2.89 2.29 -5.31
N ASP A 90 -3.71 2.32 -6.34
CA ASP A 90 -4.57 3.47 -6.63
C ASP A 90 -5.47 3.80 -5.44
N PHE A 91 -5.41 5.05 -4.98
CA PHE A 91 -6.19 5.55 -3.84
C PHE A 91 -5.96 4.81 -2.51
N SER A 92 -4.91 4.01 -2.40
CA SER A 92 -4.53 3.40 -1.13
C SER A 92 -3.94 4.45 -0.17
N CYS A 93 -4.20 4.28 1.12
CA CYS A 93 -3.62 5.13 2.14
C CYS A 93 -2.25 4.56 2.56
N LEU A 94 -1.18 5.18 2.11
CA LEU A 94 0.19 4.82 2.47
C LEU A 94 0.82 5.93 3.30
N HIS A 95 1.20 5.62 4.54
CA HIS A 95 2.09 6.49 5.30
C HIS A 95 3.54 6.06 5.08
N PHE A 96 4.36 6.99 4.58
CA PHE A 96 5.79 6.76 4.46
C PHE A 96 6.42 6.75 5.86
N SER A 97 6.54 5.58 6.44
CA SER A 97 7.32 5.38 7.66
C SER A 97 8.72 4.86 7.33
N CYS A 98 9.66 5.03 8.26
CA CYS A 98 10.98 4.40 8.14
C CYS A 98 10.91 2.88 7.96
N LYS A 99 9.83 2.24 8.37
CA LYS A 99 9.56 0.81 8.22
C LYS A 99 9.32 0.40 6.76
N SER A 100 8.81 1.29 5.90
CA SER A 100 8.55 1.00 4.48
C SER A 100 9.77 1.18 3.56
N ARG A 101 10.93 1.57 4.09
CA ARG A 101 12.12 2.00 3.33
C ARG A 101 12.70 0.98 2.35
N MET A 102 12.39 -0.30 2.47
CA MET A 102 12.98 -1.37 1.64
C MET A 102 11.93 -2.14 0.82
N ALA A 103 10.73 -1.62 0.67
CA ALA A 103 9.74 -2.22 -0.21
C ALA A 103 10.24 -2.20 -1.66
N LYS A 104 10.11 -3.34 -2.35
CA LYS A 104 10.46 -3.44 -3.77
C LYS A 104 9.29 -2.93 -4.60
N THR A 105 9.49 -1.80 -5.26
CA THR A 105 8.50 -1.17 -6.13
C THR A 105 9.01 -1.13 -7.57
N ASP A 106 8.10 -1.14 -8.52
CA ASP A 106 8.41 -0.82 -9.90
C ASP A 106 8.32 0.69 -10.19
N ARG A 107 8.60 1.07 -11.46
CA ARG A 107 8.58 2.47 -11.88
C ARG A 107 7.19 3.10 -11.73
N ARG A 108 6.11 2.37 -12.09
CA ARG A 108 4.73 2.85 -12.00
C ARG A 108 4.34 3.16 -10.56
N GLN A 109 4.67 2.27 -9.64
CA GLN A 109 4.39 2.42 -8.21
C GLN A 109 5.16 3.59 -7.60
N ARG A 110 6.43 3.79 -7.97
CA ARG A 110 7.17 4.97 -7.50
C ARG A 110 6.53 6.27 -7.94
N VAL A 111 5.95 6.32 -9.15
CA VAL A 111 5.20 7.47 -9.63
C VAL A 111 3.90 7.66 -8.85
N GLN A 112 3.14 6.58 -8.60
CA GLN A 112 1.93 6.64 -7.78
C GLN A 112 2.23 7.16 -6.37
N LEU A 113 3.29 6.66 -5.75
CA LEU A 113 3.76 7.11 -4.43
C LEU A 113 4.17 8.59 -4.46
N ALA A 114 4.84 9.03 -5.53
CA ALA A 114 5.20 10.43 -5.72
C ALA A 114 3.94 11.31 -5.84
N HIS A 115 2.93 10.89 -6.58
CA HIS A 115 1.65 11.61 -6.66
C HIS A 115 0.94 11.72 -5.31
N HIS A 116 0.93 10.66 -4.51
CA HIS A 116 0.35 10.69 -3.16
C HIS A 116 1.09 11.69 -2.26
N LEU A 117 2.42 11.68 -2.30
CA LEU A 117 3.24 12.62 -1.54
C LEU A 117 2.95 14.06 -1.96
N LEU A 118 2.90 14.33 -3.26
CA LEU A 118 2.60 15.65 -3.79
C LEU A 118 1.20 16.14 -3.42
N SER A 119 0.20 15.25 -3.45
CA SER A 119 -1.16 15.59 -3.03
C SER A 119 -1.21 16.01 -1.57
N TRP A 120 -0.43 15.37 -0.71
CA TRP A 120 -0.32 15.76 0.68
C TRP A 120 0.43 17.08 0.86
N MET A 121 1.56 17.27 0.16
CA MET A 121 2.37 18.49 0.24
C MET A 121 1.66 19.72 -0.34
N LYS A 122 0.78 19.56 -1.33
CA LYS A 122 -0.01 20.65 -1.92
C LYS A 122 -0.86 21.41 -0.90
N TYR A 123 -1.27 20.76 0.17
CA TYR A 123 -2.08 21.33 1.24
C TYR A 123 -1.28 21.68 2.50
N ALA A 124 0.06 21.49 2.46
CA ALA A 124 0.92 21.91 3.56
C ALA A 124 1.15 23.43 3.48
N ASP A 125 0.55 24.16 4.40
CA ASP A 125 0.86 25.58 4.59
C ASP A 125 2.28 25.73 5.15
N ASN A 126 3.15 26.50 4.47
CA ASN A 126 4.53 26.82 4.87
C ASN A 126 5.60 25.74 4.63
N LEU A 127 5.78 25.32 3.38
CA LEU A 127 6.98 24.59 2.98
C LEU A 127 8.22 25.49 3.05
N GLY A 128 9.28 25.03 3.72
CA GLY A 128 10.60 25.65 3.69
C GLY A 128 11.25 25.59 2.30
N ASP A 129 12.32 26.33 2.05
CA ASP A 129 12.94 26.39 0.72
C ASP A 129 13.51 25.03 0.27
N ASP A 130 14.08 24.25 1.16
CA ASP A 130 14.57 22.90 0.86
C ASP A 130 13.41 21.94 0.52
N GLU A 131 12.29 22.07 1.26
CA GLU A 131 11.08 21.29 1.02
C GLU A 131 10.42 21.64 -0.33
N LYS A 132 10.44 22.92 -0.73
CA LYS A 132 10.00 23.36 -2.06
C LYS A 132 10.84 22.76 -3.18
N GLN A 133 12.16 22.70 -3.01
CA GLN A 133 13.05 22.06 -4.00
C GLN A 133 12.73 20.57 -4.14
N ILE A 134 12.52 19.85 -3.04
CA ILE A 134 12.11 18.45 -3.06
C ILE A 134 10.74 18.31 -3.72
N PHE A 135 9.79 19.17 -3.39
CA PHE A 135 8.46 19.19 -4.00
C PHE A 135 8.53 19.35 -5.52
N ASP A 136 9.31 20.32 -6.00
CA ASP A 136 9.43 20.61 -7.44
C ASP A 136 10.11 19.43 -8.18
N ALA A 137 11.13 18.81 -7.58
CA ALA A 137 11.79 17.65 -8.15
C ALA A 137 10.87 16.43 -8.22
N VAL A 138 10.10 16.16 -7.17
CA VAL A 138 9.11 15.06 -7.13
C VAL A 138 7.97 15.34 -8.10
N LYS A 139 7.51 16.59 -8.20
CA LYS A 139 6.50 17.04 -9.14
C LYS A 139 6.94 16.84 -10.60
N ALA A 140 8.17 17.23 -10.95
CA ALA A 140 8.71 17.01 -12.28
C ALA A 140 8.74 15.51 -12.63
N TYR A 141 9.22 14.68 -11.71
CA TYR A 141 9.26 13.22 -11.88
C TYR A 141 7.85 12.61 -12.01
N ALA A 142 6.90 13.04 -11.20
CA ALA A 142 5.52 12.53 -11.23
C ALA A 142 4.82 12.91 -12.55
N ASN A 143 5.03 14.14 -13.05
CA ASN A 143 4.43 14.64 -14.29
C ASN A 143 5.03 14.00 -15.56
N GLU A 144 6.27 13.53 -15.52
CA GLU A 144 6.89 12.78 -16.64
C GLU A 144 6.12 11.49 -16.95
N PHE A 145 5.48 10.89 -15.94
CA PHE A 145 4.77 9.61 -16.04
C PHE A 145 3.27 9.73 -15.75
N HIS A 146 2.74 10.91 -16.03
CA HIS A 146 1.33 11.22 -15.81
C HIS A 146 0.40 10.17 -16.43
N ARG A 147 -0.56 9.70 -15.64
CA ARG A 147 -1.68 8.92 -16.12
C ARG A 147 -2.80 9.87 -16.57
N PRO A 148 -3.54 9.54 -17.66
CA PRO A 148 -4.59 10.41 -18.19
C PRO A 148 -5.74 10.70 -17.21
N ASP A 149 -5.93 9.79 -16.24
CA ASP A 149 -7.00 9.83 -15.23
C ASP A 149 -6.61 10.57 -13.94
N VAL A 150 -5.40 11.13 -13.88
CA VAL A 150 -4.88 11.88 -12.72
C VAL A 150 -4.52 13.30 -13.16
N GLU A 151 -4.97 14.30 -12.42
CA GLU A 151 -4.60 15.69 -12.71
C GLU A 151 -3.09 15.90 -12.60
N LYS A 152 -2.55 16.69 -13.53
CA LYS A 152 -1.16 17.16 -13.45
C LYS A 152 -1.03 18.21 -12.37
N PHE A 153 0.06 18.17 -11.64
CA PHE A 153 0.40 19.17 -10.61
C PHE A 153 1.05 20.41 -11.21
#